data_e06883d8590b8644b5a09e4919ecd822
#
_entry.id   e06883d8590b8644b5a09e4919ecd822
#
_cell.length_a   1.000
_cell.length_b   1.000
_cell.length_c   1.000
_cell.angle_alpha   90.00
_cell.angle_beta   90.00
_cell.angle_gamma   90.00
#
_symmetry.space_group_name_H-M   'P 1'
#
loop_
_entity.id
_entity.type
_entity.pdbx_description
1 polymer ?
#
loop_
_entity_poly.entity_id
_entity_poly.type
_entity_poly.pdbx_seq_one_letter_code
_entity_poly.pdbx_strand_id
1 'polypeptide(L)'
;MSLFDLTGKNAVVMGGGGGIGRALAKGFAENGAKVLLADIAEEPLKAAAADIGADVPYKVTNATQEAEVEALVKFAVEKLGKITILLNAQGFNKKFDALDFDMDSFRAMLDANITSLMMTSKYFGRHFKENNYGKIISLSSVRGRIATKANGNAAYCATKGAVDMLTKSLAAEYGPFGVTVNAIGPNIVPTPAMVAIFEMRAKENNVTVDEYIKMQGAGIPLRRIGTAEDLVGTAVFLASAASDYMTGCTLYPDGGLTAIG
;
A
#
# COMPACT_ATOMS: atom_id res chain seq x y z
N MET A 1 5.22 3.01 -27.48
CA MET A 1 4.89 3.26 -26.06
C MET A 1 5.93 2.56 -25.21
N SER A 2 6.33 3.17 -24.09
CA SER A 2 7.18 2.50 -23.10
C SER A 2 6.41 1.35 -22.44
N LEU A 3 7.11 0.27 -22.06
CA LEU A 3 6.49 -0.82 -21.26
C LEU A 3 5.93 -0.34 -19.92
N PHE A 4 6.43 0.80 -19.42
CA PHE A 4 6.02 1.42 -18.16
C PHE A 4 4.90 2.46 -18.33
N ASP A 5 4.44 2.70 -19.56
CA ASP A 5 3.37 3.66 -19.86
C ASP A 5 2.03 3.17 -19.30
N LEU A 6 1.35 4.02 -18.54
CA LEU A 6 0.04 3.77 -17.96
C LEU A 6 -1.09 4.50 -18.70
N THR A 7 -0.81 5.09 -19.86
CA THR A 7 -1.85 5.74 -20.69
C THR A 7 -2.98 4.78 -21.00
N GLY A 8 -4.21 5.21 -20.76
CA GLY A 8 -5.42 4.38 -20.93
C GLY A 8 -5.69 3.40 -19.77
N LYS A 9 -4.87 3.42 -18.72
CA LYS A 9 -5.14 2.66 -17.49
C LYS A 9 -5.94 3.52 -16.51
N ASN A 10 -6.86 2.87 -15.78
CA ASN A 10 -7.68 3.49 -14.74
C ASN A 10 -7.37 2.81 -13.41
N ALA A 11 -6.85 3.57 -12.46
CA ALA A 11 -6.38 3.06 -11.18
C ALA A 11 -7.27 3.54 -10.02
N VAL A 12 -7.62 2.64 -9.12
CA VAL A 12 -8.19 2.98 -7.81
C VAL A 12 -7.12 2.76 -6.75
N VAL A 13 -6.92 3.77 -5.92
CA VAL A 13 -5.96 3.74 -4.81
C VAL A 13 -6.73 3.80 -3.50
N MET A 14 -6.87 2.67 -2.82
CA MET A 14 -7.39 2.58 -1.46
C MET A 14 -6.29 2.94 -0.46
N GLY A 15 -6.57 3.80 0.50
CA GLY A 15 -5.56 4.42 1.37
C GLY A 15 -4.87 5.60 0.68
N GLY A 16 -5.55 6.24 -0.27
CA GLY A 16 -5.02 7.34 -1.10
C GLY A 16 -4.75 8.65 -0.37
N GLY A 17 -5.33 8.85 0.81
CA GLY A 17 -5.04 10.00 1.69
C GLY A 17 -3.75 9.83 2.48
N GLY A 18 -3.23 8.60 2.63
CA GLY A 18 -1.98 8.31 3.32
C GLY A 18 -0.73 8.69 2.53
N GLY A 19 0.39 8.96 3.22
CA GLY A 19 1.62 9.44 2.57
C GLY A 19 2.13 8.55 1.44
N ILE A 20 2.17 7.22 1.62
CA ILE A 20 2.59 6.29 0.58
C ILE A 20 1.52 6.22 -0.53
N GLY A 21 0.24 6.01 -0.18
CA GLY A 21 -0.84 5.90 -1.16
C GLY A 21 -0.92 7.12 -2.08
N ARG A 22 -0.80 8.34 -1.52
CA ARG A 22 -0.76 9.60 -2.27
C ARG A 22 0.42 9.64 -3.26
N ALA A 23 1.64 9.31 -2.80
CA ALA A 23 2.81 9.33 -3.67
C ALA A 23 2.70 8.32 -4.82
N LEU A 24 2.20 7.10 -4.55
CA LEU A 24 2.01 6.09 -5.58
C LEU A 24 0.90 6.48 -6.57
N ALA A 25 -0.20 7.06 -6.08
CA ALA A 25 -1.27 7.58 -6.94
C ALA A 25 -0.76 8.69 -7.87
N LYS A 26 0.05 9.62 -7.33
CA LYS A 26 0.70 10.68 -8.10
C LYS A 26 1.63 10.09 -9.16
N GLY A 27 2.44 9.10 -8.79
CA GLY A 27 3.30 8.40 -9.73
C GLY A 27 2.52 7.69 -10.85
N PHE A 28 1.34 7.11 -10.57
CA PHE A 28 0.49 6.55 -11.60
C PHE A 28 -0.04 7.63 -12.55
N ALA A 29 -0.50 8.77 -12.03
CA ALA A 29 -0.99 9.88 -12.83
C ALA A 29 0.11 10.48 -13.72
N GLU A 30 1.31 10.70 -13.18
CA GLU A 30 2.48 11.19 -13.92
C GLU A 30 2.93 10.25 -15.04
N ASN A 31 2.63 8.95 -14.94
CA ASN A 31 2.88 7.97 -15.98
C ASN A 31 1.65 7.69 -16.88
N GLY A 32 0.62 8.54 -16.84
CA GLY A 32 -0.48 8.55 -17.80
C GLY A 32 -1.77 7.85 -17.36
N ALA A 33 -1.83 7.27 -16.15
CA ALA A 33 -3.07 6.68 -15.65
C ALA A 33 -4.07 7.73 -15.19
N LYS A 34 -5.36 7.46 -15.38
CA LYS A 34 -6.41 8.16 -14.62
C LYS A 34 -6.51 7.51 -13.24
N VAL A 35 -6.53 8.31 -12.19
CA VAL A 35 -6.57 7.83 -10.81
C VAL A 35 -7.84 8.26 -10.10
N LEU A 36 -8.33 7.41 -9.21
CA LEU A 36 -9.38 7.68 -8.24
C LEU A 36 -8.85 7.30 -6.85
N LEU A 37 -9.01 8.20 -5.88
CA LEU A 37 -8.55 7.98 -4.51
C LEU A 37 -9.70 7.55 -3.61
N ALA A 38 -9.43 6.63 -2.69
CA ALA A 38 -10.36 6.24 -1.63
C ALA A 38 -9.63 6.14 -0.29
N ASP A 39 -10.23 6.64 0.76
CA ASP A 39 -9.71 6.57 2.13
C ASP A 39 -10.85 6.75 3.13
N ILE A 40 -10.65 6.36 4.38
CA ILE A 40 -11.59 6.61 5.45
C ILE A 40 -11.55 8.07 5.95
N ALA A 41 -10.40 8.74 5.81
CA ALA A 41 -10.18 10.11 6.28
C ALA A 41 -10.40 11.13 5.14
N GLU A 42 -11.44 11.93 5.26
CA GLU A 42 -11.86 12.84 4.18
C GLU A 42 -10.84 13.95 3.89
N GLU A 43 -10.37 14.67 4.91
CA GLU A 43 -9.49 15.82 4.71
C GLU A 43 -8.13 15.46 4.07
N PRO A 44 -7.40 14.42 4.54
CA PRO A 44 -6.20 13.97 3.85
C PRO A 44 -6.45 13.48 2.43
N LEU A 45 -7.61 12.83 2.20
CA LEU A 45 -8.01 12.31 0.90
C LEU A 45 -8.25 13.45 -0.10
N LYS A 46 -8.98 14.48 0.32
CA LYS A 46 -9.26 15.69 -0.48
C LYS A 46 -7.97 16.44 -0.82
N ALA A 47 -7.08 16.60 0.17
CA ALA A 47 -5.77 17.22 -0.04
C ALA A 47 -4.90 16.41 -1.01
N ALA A 48 -4.92 15.09 -0.94
CA ALA A 48 -4.19 14.22 -1.86
C ALA A 48 -4.73 14.32 -3.29
N ALA A 49 -6.05 14.33 -3.46
CA ALA A 49 -6.67 14.51 -4.78
C ALA A 49 -6.30 15.85 -5.43
N ALA A 50 -6.36 16.93 -4.66
CA ALA A 50 -5.99 18.26 -5.13
C ALA A 50 -4.50 18.40 -5.53
N ASP A 51 -3.59 17.68 -4.83
CA ASP A 51 -2.15 17.67 -5.15
C ASP A 51 -1.85 16.94 -6.47
N ILE A 52 -2.63 15.94 -6.82
CA ILE A 52 -2.45 15.18 -8.07
C ILE A 52 -3.05 15.94 -9.26
N GLY A 53 -4.22 16.54 -9.06
CA GLY A 53 -4.90 17.34 -10.08
C GLY A 53 -6.29 17.76 -9.65
N ALA A 54 -6.77 18.91 -10.16
CA ALA A 54 -8.04 19.51 -9.76
C ALA A 54 -9.27 18.60 -10.00
N ASP A 55 -9.19 17.73 -11.01
CA ASP A 55 -10.31 16.86 -11.43
C ASP A 55 -10.15 15.40 -10.96
N VAL A 56 -9.21 15.12 -10.05
CA VAL A 56 -9.02 13.75 -9.54
C VAL A 56 -10.21 13.36 -8.65
N PRO A 57 -11.01 12.36 -9.06
CA PRO A 57 -12.14 11.93 -8.26
C PRO A 57 -11.68 11.24 -6.99
N TYR A 58 -12.41 11.43 -5.91
CA TYR A 58 -12.18 10.73 -4.66
C TYR A 58 -13.50 10.30 -4.02
N LYS A 59 -13.42 9.28 -3.14
CA LYS A 59 -14.57 8.80 -2.39
C LYS A 59 -14.13 8.39 -0.98
N VAL A 60 -14.78 8.98 0.03
CA VAL A 60 -14.64 8.50 1.42
C VAL A 60 -15.19 7.08 1.48
N THR A 61 -14.34 6.16 1.98
CA THR A 61 -14.66 4.73 1.98
C THR A 61 -13.97 4.04 3.15
N ASN A 62 -14.75 3.43 4.02
CA ASN A 62 -14.24 2.49 5.00
C ASN A 62 -14.14 1.09 4.37
N ALA A 63 -12.92 0.66 4.04
CA ALA A 63 -12.68 -0.63 3.39
C ALA A 63 -12.97 -1.85 4.28
N THR A 64 -13.31 -1.67 5.56
CA THR A 64 -13.79 -2.74 6.45
C THR A 64 -15.32 -2.93 6.36
N GLN A 65 -16.01 -2.08 5.60
CA GLN A 65 -17.45 -2.15 5.40
C GLN A 65 -17.77 -2.61 3.97
N GLU A 66 -18.36 -3.80 3.85
CA GLU A 66 -18.60 -4.45 2.55
C GLU A 66 -19.43 -3.59 1.60
N ALA A 67 -20.51 -2.97 2.10
CA ALA A 67 -21.37 -2.10 1.30
C ALA A 67 -20.65 -0.87 0.77
N GLU A 68 -19.69 -0.31 1.52
CA GLU A 68 -18.90 0.84 1.09
C GLU A 68 -17.91 0.48 -0.02
N VAL A 69 -17.30 -0.71 0.09
CA VAL A 69 -16.39 -1.22 -0.97
C VAL A 69 -17.17 -1.50 -2.26
N GLU A 70 -18.36 -2.10 -2.17
CA GLU A 70 -19.22 -2.29 -3.34
C GLU A 70 -19.62 -0.95 -3.97
N ALA A 71 -19.99 0.04 -3.15
CA ALA A 71 -20.30 1.38 -3.61
C ALA A 71 -19.09 2.10 -4.22
N LEU A 72 -17.87 1.82 -3.73
CA LEU A 72 -16.63 2.34 -4.31
C LEU A 72 -16.40 1.81 -5.73
N VAL A 73 -16.60 0.51 -5.96
CA VAL A 73 -16.45 -0.07 -7.31
C VAL A 73 -17.43 0.56 -8.30
N LYS A 74 -18.71 0.69 -7.92
CA LYS A 74 -19.73 1.35 -8.76
C LYS A 74 -19.34 2.79 -9.09
N PHE A 75 -18.94 3.56 -8.08
CA PHE A 75 -18.48 4.93 -8.25
C PHE A 75 -17.24 5.04 -9.14
N ALA A 76 -16.26 4.16 -8.96
CA ALA A 76 -15.04 4.14 -9.76
C ALA A 76 -15.35 3.86 -11.25
N VAL A 77 -16.22 2.88 -11.52
CA VAL A 77 -16.66 2.57 -12.89
C VAL A 77 -17.45 3.75 -13.51
N GLU A 78 -18.29 4.42 -12.74
CA GLU A 78 -19.00 5.64 -13.20
C GLU A 78 -18.04 6.76 -13.59
N LYS A 79 -16.99 7.01 -12.77
CA LYS A 79 -16.06 8.12 -12.97
C LYS A 79 -14.97 7.86 -13.99
N LEU A 80 -14.44 6.63 -14.04
CA LEU A 80 -13.27 6.29 -14.84
C LEU A 80 -13.56 5.28 -15.96
N GLY A 81 -14.72 4.63 -15.95
CA GLY A 81 -15.01 3.51 -16.84
C GLY A 81 -14.35 2.21 -16.35
N LYS A 82 -13.84 1.41 -17.28
CA LYS A 82 -13.19 0.13 -16.96
C LYS A 82 -11.98 0.35 -16.05
N ILE A 83 -12.06 -0.14 -14.81
CA ILE A 83 -10.92 -0.12 -13.90
C ILE A 83 -9.94 -1.21 -14.28
N THR A 84 -8.65 -0.93 -14.25
CA THR A 84 -7.58 -1.85 -14.64
C THR A 84 -6.53 -2.08 -13.54
N ILE A 85 -6.47 -1.19 -12.55
CA ILE A 85 -5.50 -1.26 -11.46
C ILE A 85 -6.22 -1.00 -10.14
N LEU A 86 -5.96 -1.86 -9.15
CA LEU A 86 -6.28 -1.63 -7.73
C LEU A 86 -4.97 -1.58 -6.95
N LEU A 87 -4.71 -0.45 -6.29
CA LEU A 87 -3.65 -0.34 -5.30
C LEU A 87 -4.27 -0.32 -3.90
N ASN A 88 -3.89 -1.29 -3.07
CA ASN A 88 -4.26 -1.39 -1.66
C ASN A 88 -3.13 -0.83 -0.80
N ALA A 89 -3.25 0.43 -0.37
CA ALA A 89 -2.28 1.13 0.47
C ALA A 89 -2.80 1.41 1.89
N GLN A 90 -4.01 0.94 2.22
CA GLN A 90 -4.61 1.08 3.54
C GLN A 90 -3.95 0.17 4.57
N GLY A 91 -4.06 0.56 5.83
CA GLY A 91 -3.58 -0.20 6.97
C GLY A 91 -2.80 0.67 7.96
N PHE A 92 -2.57 0.12 9.15
CA PHE A 92 -1.81 0.80 10.19
C PHE A 92 -1.01 -0.18 11.04
N ASN A 93 -0.11 0.36 11.85
CA ASN A 93 0.66 -0.36 12.85
C ASN A 93 0.45 0.28 14.22
N LYS A 94 0.09 -0.52 15.21
CA LYS A 94 0.08 -0.15 16.62
C LYS A 94 0.96 -1.10 17.39
N LYS A 95 1.91 -0.55 18.16
CA LYS A 95 2.93 -1.33 18.86
C LYS A 95 2.53 -1.54 20.31
N PHE A 96 2.61 -2.77 20.76
CA PHE A 96 2.49 -3.18 22.16
C PHE A 96 3.47 -4.31 22.44
N ASP A 97 3.89 -4.46 23.68
CA ASP A 97 4.56 -5.67 24.10
C ASP A 97 3.65 -6.88 23.89
N ALA A 98 4.19 -8.02 23.47
CA ALA A 98 3.39 -9.18 23.13
C ALA A 98 2.61 -9.74 24.33
N LEU A 99 3.13 -9.58 25.53
CA LEU A 99 2.49 -10.06 26.78
C LEU A 99 1.33 -9.15 27.22
N ASP A 100 1.40 -7.86 26.87
CA ASP A 100 0.41 -6.83 27.24
C ASP A 100 -0.40 -6.34 26.05
N PHE A 101 -0.44 -7.12 24.94
CA PHE A 101 -1.07 -6.68 23.72
C PHE A 101 -2.58 -6.51 23.89
N ASP A 102 -3.08 -5.29 23.63
CA ASP A 102 -4.51 -5.01 23.60
C ASP A 102 -5.19 -5.75 22.43
N MET A 103 -6.06 -6.70 22.74
CA MET A 103 -6.71 -7.56 21.74
C MET A 103 -7.70 -6.82 20.86
N ASP A 104 -8.27 -5.70 21.28
CA ASP A 104 -9.13 -4.89 20.41
C ASP A 104 -8.30 -4.14 19.38
N SER A 105 -7.13 -3.64 19.75
CA SER A 105 -6.16 -3.11 18.79
C SER A 105 -5.63 -4.18 17.82
N PHE A 106 -5.48 -5.43 18.27
CA PHE A 106 -5.11 -6.54 17.40
C PHE A 106 -6.18 -6.81 16.35
N ARG A 107 -7.45 -6.92 16.77
CA ARG A 107 -8.61 -7.10 15.86
C ARG A 107 -8.72 -5.95 14.87
N ALA A 108 -8.60 -4.70 15.34
CA ALA A 108 -8.63 -3.52 14.48
C ALA A 108 -7.50 -3.54 13.42
N MET A 109 -6.29 -4.01 13.77
CA MET A 109 -5.21 -4.20 12.79
C MET A 109 -5.51 -5.30 11.78
N LEU A 110 -6.10 -6.43 12.20
CA LEU A 110 -6.54 -7.48 11.27
C LEU A 110 -7.59 -6.94 10.30
N ASP A 111 -8.56 -6.20 10.80
CA ASP A 111 -9.62 -5.62 9.96
C ASP A 111 -9.06 -4.62 8.96
N ALA A 112 -8.22 -3.68 9.40
CA ALA A 112 -7.67 -2.67 8.54
C ALA A 112 -6.62 -3.20 7.55
N ASN A 113 -5.80 -4.19 7.93
CA ASN A 113 -4.68 -4.65 7.11
C ASN A 113 -5.03 -5.89 6.25
N ILE A 114 -5.99 -6.72 6.68
CA ILE A 114 -6.31 -8.02 6.05
C ILE A 114 -7.74 -8.08 5.57
N THR A 115 -8.73 -7.86 6.46
CA THR A 115 -10.15 -7.95 6.08
C THR A 115 -10.46 -6.94 4.96
N SER A 116 -9.97 -5.70 5.09
CA SER A 116 -10.14 -4.66 4.08
C SER A 116 -9.47 -5.03 2.74
N LEU A 117 -8.26 -5.62 2.79
CA LEU A 117 -7.55 -6.08 1.60
C LEU A 117 -8.32 -7.19 0.88
N MET A 118 -8.78 -8.19 1.62
CA MET A 118 -9.58 -9.27 1.04
C MET A 118 -10.87 -8.73 0.43
N MET A 119 -11.51 -7.77 1.10
CA MET A 119 -12.77 -7.18 0.66
C MET A 119 -12.61 -6.38 -0.63
N THR A 120 -11.62 -5.48 -0.70
CA THR A 120 -11.32 -4.72 -1.91
C THR A 120 -10.91 -5.66 -3.05
N SER A 121 -10.06 -6.66 -2.79
CA SER A 121 -9.64 -7.65 -3.78
C SER A 121 -10.82 -8.50 -4.31
N LYS A 122 -11.77 -8.86 -3.45
CA LYS A 122 -13.00 -9.58 -3.84
C LYS A 122 -13.84 -8.77 -4.83
N TYR A 123 -14.14 -7.51 -4.50
CA TYR A 123 -15.06 -6.69 -5.29
C TYR A 123 -14.43 -6.19 -6.60
N PHE A 124 -13.20 -5.71 -6.56
CA PHE A 124 -12.47 -5.35 -7.78
C PHE A 124 -12.09 -6.60 -8.60
N GLY A 125 -11.79 -7.72 -7.94
CA GLY A 125 -11.54 -9.00 -8.61
C GLY A 125 -12.71 -9.48 -9.47
N ARG A 126 -13.97 -9.29 -9.01
CA ARG A 126 -15.16 -9.55 -9.84
C ARG A 126 -15.18 -8.70 -11.10
N HIS A 127 -14.94 -7.38 -10.96
CA HIS A 127 -14.86 -6.46 -12.08
C HIS A 127 -13.72 -6.83 -13.04
N PHE A 128 -12.55 -7.22 -12.53
CA PHE A 128 -11.41 -7.64 -13.36
C PHE A 128 -11.69 -8.95 -14.10
N LYS A 129 -12.34 -9.91 -13.43
CA LYS A 129 -12.77 -11.17 -14.06
C LYS A 129 -13.70 -10.93 -15.26
N GLU A 130 -14.72 -10.09 -15.10
CA GLU A 130 -15.64 -9.71 -16.17
C GLU A 130 -14.94 -9.06 -17.37
N ASN A 131 -13.82 -8.39 -17.12
CA ASN A 131 -13.04 -7.67 -18.12
C ASN A 131 -11.82 -8.47 -18.64
N ASN A 132 -11.56 -9.67 -18.11
CA ASN A 132 -10.41 -10.53 -18.42
C ASN A 132 -9.06 -9.78 -18.32
N TYR A 133 -8.95 -8.84 -17.40
CA TYR A 133 -7.75 -8.06 -17.15
C TYR A 133 -7.84 -7.29 -15.82
N GLY A 134 -6.77 -7.31 -15.08
CA GLY A 134 -6.63 -6.49 -13.87
C GLY A 134 -5.27 -6.64 -13.21
N LYS A 135 -4.88 -5.63 -12.45
CA LYS A 135 -3.66 -5.63 -11.62
C LYS A 135 -4.00 -5.23 -10.21
N ILE A 136 -3.76 -6.12 -9.27
CA ILE A 136 -3.91 -5.87 -7.84
C ILE A 136 -2.52 -5.72 -7.25
N ILE A 137 -2.26 -4.58 -6.61
CA ILE A 137 -0.99 -4.27 -5.94
C ILE A 137 -1.30 -3.96 -4.49
N SER A 138 -0.62 -4.62 -3.55
CA SER A 138 -0.88 -4.45 -2.12
C SER A 138 0.36 -3.97 -1.38
N LEU A 139 0.22 -3.07 -0.42
CA LEU A 139 1.32 -2.70 0.45
C LEU A 139 1.47 -3.74 1.58
N SER A 140 2.51 -4.57 1.44
CA SER A 140 3.05 -5.41 2.50
C SER A 140 4.07 -4.60 3.34
N SER A 141 5.11 -5.23 3.79
CA SER A 141 6.25 -4.66 4.51
C SER A 141 7.39 -5.67 4.56
N VAL A 142 8.62 -5.24 4.78
CA VAL A 142 9.70 -6.14 5.23
C VAL A 142 9.28 -6.98 6.46
N ARG A 143 8.30 -6.50 7.23
CA ARG A 143 7.75 -7.19 8.41
C ARG A 143 6.86 -8.40 8.06
N GLY A 144 6.47 -8.56 6.82
CA GLY A 144 5.88 -9.80 6.32
C GLY A 144 6.91 -10.92 6.14
N ARG A 145 8.19 -10.56 5.93
CA ARG A 145 9.29 -11.49 5.65
C ARG A 145 10.22 -11.72 6.83
N ILE A 146 10.52 -10.68 7.59
CA ILE A 146 11.45 -10.75 8.74
C ILE A 146 10.83 -10.14 9.98
N ALA A 147 11.07 -10.76 11.14
CA ALA A 147 10.75 -10.16 12.42
C ALA A 147 11.68 -8.98 12.72
N THR A 148 11.36 -8.23 13.75
CA THR A 148 12.20 -7.15 14.25
C THR A 148 12.81 -7.54 15.60
N LYS A 149 14.02 -7.08 15.86
CA LYS A 149 14.61 -7.17 17.21
C LYS A 149 13.91 -6.22 18.20
N ALA A 150 13.23 -5.19 17.72
CA ALA A 150 12.43 -4.32 18.54
C ALA A 150 11.11 -5.00 18.93
N ASN A 151 10.72 -4.86 20.17
CA ASN A 151 9.46 -5.35 20.73
C ASN A 151 8.23 -4.63 20.12
N GLY A 152 7.07 -5.22 20.33
CA GLY A 152 5.77 -4.60 20.04
C GLY A 152 5.28 -4.68 18.59
N ASN A 153 5.93 -5.42 17.70
CA ASN A 153 5.52 -5.57 16.29
C ASN A 153 4.91 -6.94 15.94
N ALA A 154 4.72 -7.84 16.88
CA ALA A 154 4.25 -9.20 16.59
C ALA A 154 2.95 -9.21 15.76
N ALA A 155 1.95 -8.43 16.18
CA ALA A 155 0.68 -8.32 15.48
C ALA A 155 0.83 -7.75 14.06
N TYR A 156 1.62 -6.70 13.89
CA TYR A 156 1.88 -6.12 12.57
C TYR A 156 2.61 -7.09 11.64
N CYS A 157 3.63 -7.80 12.15
CA CYS A 157 4.33 -8.83 11.38
C CYS A 157 3.35 -9.93 10.91
N ALA A 158 2.45 -10.38 11.80
CA ALA A 158 1.42 -11.35 11.44
C ALA A 158 0.50 -10.83 10.33
N THR A 159 0.03 -9.57 10.41
CA THR A 159 -0.81 -9.00 9.35
C THR A 159 -0.06 -8.89 8.02
N LYS A 160 1.20 -8.48 8.03
CA LYS A 160 1.99 -8.33 6.79
C LYS A 160 2.43 -9.65 6.18
N GLY A 161 2.68 -10.68 7.01
CA GLY A 161 2.83 -12.07 6.54
C GLY A 161 1.56 -12.61 5.89
N ALA A 162 0.39 -12.26 6.45
CA ALA A 162 -0.89 -12.61 5.84
C ALA A 162 -1.12 -11.88 4.49
N VAL A 163 -0.71 -10.61 4.33
CA VAL A 163 -0.74 -9.90 3.03
C VAL A 163 0.09 -10.65 1.99
N ASP A 164 1.30 -11.09 2.35
CA ASP A 164 2.18 -11.82 1.43
C ASP A 164 1.57 -13.17 1.01
N MET A 165 0.91 -13.89 1.93
CA MET A 165 0.24 -15.14 1.61
C MET A 165 -1.04 -14.93 0.81
N LEU A 166 -1.87 -13.92 1.14
CA LEU A 166 -3.04 -13.55 0.33
C LEU A 166 -2.64 -13.17 -1.09
N THR A 167 -1.54 -12.44 -1.27
CA THR A 167 -1.00 -12.10 -2.60
C THR A 167 -0.77 -13.36 -3.44
N LYS A 168 -0.17 -14.40 -2.88
CA LYS A 168 0.07 -15.68 -3.58
C LYS A 168 -1.23 -16.43 -3.87
N SER A 169 -2.11 -16.53 -2.89
CA SER A 169 -3.37 -17.26 -3.03
C SER A 169 -4.28 -16.60 -4.08
N LEU A 170 -4.45 -15.28 -4.00
CA LEU A 170 -5.27 -14.54 -4.98
C LEU A 170 -4.65 -14.54 -6.37
N ALA A 171 -3.31 -14.57 -6.49
CA ALA A 171 -2.64 -14.72 -7.78
C ALA A 171 -2.98 -16.05 -8.45
N ALA A 172 -3.01 -17.14 -7.70
CA ALA A 172 -3.39 -18.46 -8.19
C ALA A 172 -4.87 -18.52 -8.61
N GLU A 173 -5.77 -17.91 -7.82
CA GLU A 173 -7.20 -17.90 -8.07
C GLU A 173 -7.61 -16.97 -9.22
N TYR A 174 -6.96 -15.82 -9.36
CA TYR A 174 -7.35 -14.79 -10.33
C TYR A 174 -6.56 -14.87 -11.65
N GLY A 175 -5.41 -15.55 -11.65
CA GLY A 175 -4.57 -15.74 -12.85
C GLY A 175 -5.32 -16.26 -14.08
N PRO A 176 -6.22 -17.27 -13.97
CA PRO A 176 -7.02 -17.75 -15.10
C PRO A 176 -7.91 -16.68 -15.76
N PHE A 177 -8.14 -15.55 -15.08
CA PHE A 177 -8.91 -14.41 -15.60
C PHE A 177 -8.03 -13.27 -16.10
N GLY A 178 -6.73 -13.48 -16.32
CA GLY A 178 -5.81 -12.45 -16.78
C GLY A 178 -5.52 -11.36 -15.72
N VAL A 179 -5.67 -11.68 -14.43
CA VAL A 179 -5.43 -10.76 -13.33
C VAL A 179 -4.12 -11.12 -12.65
N THR A 180 -3.22 -10.13 -12.53
CA THR A 180 -2.00 -10.28 -11.72
C THR A 180 -2.22 -9.71 -10.32
N VAL A 181 -1.68 -10.40 -9.31
CA VAL A 181 -1.74 -9.96 -7.90
C VAL A 181 -0.33 -9.97 -7.33
N ASN A 182 0.17 -8.80 -6.96
CA ASN A 182 1.51 -8.64 -6.42
C ASN A 182 1.50 -7.71 -5.20
N ALA A 183 2.60 -7.68 -4.46
CA ALA A 183 2.76 -6.79 -3.30
C ALA A 183 4.08 -6.02 -3.36
N ILE A 184 4.12 -4.89 -2.67
CA ILE A 184 5.31 -4.09 -2.40
C ILE A 184 5.55 -4.15 -0.89
N GLY A 185 6.74 -4.59 -0.49
CA GLY A 185 7.15 -4.74 0.90
C GLY A 185 8.22 -3.72 1.30
N PRO A 186 7.87 -2.45 1.55
CA PRO A 186 8.85 -1.43 1.91
C PRO A 186 9.42 -1.66 3.32
N ASN A 187 10.58 -1.05 3.55
CA ASN A 187 11.14 -0.83 4.86
C ASN A 187 10.54 0.45 5.49
N ILE A 188 11.29 1.14 6.34
CA ILE A 188 10.88 2.40 6.96
C ILE A 188 10.75 3.47 5.87
N VAL A 189 9.53 3.98 5.70
CA VAL A 189 9.19 5.10 4.83
C VAL A 189 8.46 6.14 5.68
N PRO A 190 9.02 7.32 5.92
CA PRO A 190 8.38 8.36 6.71
C PRO A 190 7.05 8.79 6.09
N THR A 191 5.98 8.60 6.83
CA THR A 191 4.69 9.21 6.54
C THR A 191 4.50 10.41 7.48
N PRO A 192 3.56 11.32 7.22
CA PRO A 192 3.29 12.44 8.15
C PRO A 192 3.07 11.98 9.62
N ALA A 193 2.38 10.87 9.82
CA ALA A 193 2.20 10.28 11.15
C ALA A 193 3.51 9.77 11.76
N MET A 194 4.44 9.25 10.97
CA MET A 194 5.75 8.80 11.46
C MET A 194 6.70 9.93 11.77
N VAL A 195 6.59 11.08 11.10
CA VAL A 195 7.42 12.26 11.39
C VAL A 195 7.21 12.71 12.84
N ALA A 196 5.96 12.80 13.30
CA ALA A 196 5.65 13.15 14.69
C ALA A 196 6.27 12.15 15.70
N ILE A 197 6.28 10.85 15.35
CA ILE A 197 6.94 9.83 16.17
C ILE A 197 8.47 10.03 16.18
N PHE A 198 9.06 10.39 15.05
CA PHE A 198 10.50 10.66 14.97
C PHE A 198 10.90 11.88 15.78
N GLU A 199 10.09 12.95 15.75
CA GLU A 199 10.31 14.14 16.59
C GLU A 199 10.28 13.79 18.09
N MET A 200 9.31 13.00 18.52
CA MET A 200 9.23 12.52 19.91
C MET A 200 10.45 11.69 20.29
N ARG A 201 10.83 10.73 19.46
CA ARG A 201 11.97 9.83 19.70
C ARG A 201 13.32 10.54 19.65
N ALA A 202 13.47 11.53 18.78
CA ALA A 202 14.67 12.36 18.73
C ALA A 202 14.89 13.11 20.07
N LYS A 203 13.81 13.69 20.62
CA LYS A 203 13.85 14.34 21.96
C LYS A 203 14.21 13.36 23.06
N GLU A 204 13.63 12.17 23.09
CA GLU A 204 13.95 11.11 24.08
C GLU A 204 15.42 10.69 24.02
N ASN A 205 16.03 10.72 22.84
CA ASN A 205 17.42 10.34 22.63
C ASN A 205 18.41 11.53 22.69
N ASN A 206 17.92 12.75 22.97
CA ASN A 206 18.73 13.98 22.99
C ASN A 206 19.51 14.24 21.67
N VAL A 207 18.88 13.97 20.53
CA VAL A 207 19.44 14.21 19.20
C VAL A 207 18.46 15.02 18.36
N THR A 208 18.93 15.54 17.22
CA THR A 208 18.06 16.17 16.22
C THR A 208 17.24 15.12 15.46
N VAL A 209 16.15 15.53 14.83
CA VAL A 209 15.33 14.62 13.99
C VAL A 209 16.15 14.01 12.86
N ASP A 210 17.01 14.80 12.23
CA ASP A 210 17.88 14.33 11.14
C ASP A 210 18.90 13.29 11.61
N GLU A 211 19.48 13.47 12.80
CA GLU A 211 20.36 12.48 13.41
C GLU A 211 19.60 11.20 13.75
N TYR A 212 18.38 11.32 14.30
CA TYR A 212 17.54 10.16 14.57
C TYR A 212 17.20 9.38 13.29
N ILE A 213 16.86 10.08 12.20
CA ILE A 213 16.62 9.48 10.89
C ILE A 213 17.85 8.73 10.38
N LYS A 214 19.05 9.34 10.49
CA LYS A 214 20.32 8.69 10.15
C LYS A 214 20.58 7.43 10.97
N MET A 215 20.29 7.48 12.28
CA MET A 215 20.40 6.29 13.14
C MET A 215 19.47 5.16 12.68
N GLN A 216 18.24 5.47 12.26
CA GLN A 216 17.32 4.45 11.71
C GLN A 216 17.84 3.82 10.40
N GLY A 217 18.59 4.58 9.61
CA GLY A 217 19.22 4.11 8.38
C GLY A 217 20.51 3.30 8.58
N ALA A 218 21.16 3.41 9.73
CA ALA A 218 22.51 2.87 9.94
C ALA A 218 22.63 1.34 9.76
N GLY A 219 21.56 0.59 10.03
CA GLY A 219 21.48 -0.87 9.86
C GLY A 219 21.04 -1.32 8.46
N ILE A 220 20.68 -0.38 7.59
CA ILE A 220 20.22 -0.67 6.23
C ILE A 220 21.45 -0.64 5.29
N PRO A 221 21.65 -1.58 4.36
CA PRO A 221 22.80 -1.56 3.44
C PRO A 221 23.01 -0.24 2.69
N LEU A 222 21.92 0.40 2.20
CA LEU A 222 22.00 1.71 1.55
C LEU A 222 22.15 2.89 2.51
N ARG A 223 22.31 2.64 3.84
CA ARG A 223 22.61 3.64 4.87
C ARG A 223 21.61 4.79 4.97
N ARG A 224 20.38 4.58 4.52
CA ARG A 224 19.27 5.52 4.65
C ARG A 224 17.94 4.78 4.82
N ILE A 225 16.96 5.45 5.38
CA ILE A 225 15.56 5.02 5.27
C ILE A 225 15.02 5.36 3.87
N GLY A 226 13.91 4.74 3.48
CA GLY A 226 13.26 5.01 2.20
C GLY A 226 12.45 6.30 2.21
N THR A 227 12.01 6.74 1.04
CA THR A 227 10.98 7.76 0.85
C THR A 227 9.78 7.14 0.13
N ALA A 228 8.64 7.82 0.08
CA ALA A 228 7.50 7.33 -0.67
C ALA A 228 7.78 7.26 -2.18
N GLU A 229 8.61 8.17 -2.68
CA GLU A 229 9.07 8.25 -4.07
C GLU A 229 9.94 7.05 -4.45
N ASP A 230 10.74 6.49 -3.54
CA ASP A 230 11.52 5.26 -3.79
C ASP A 230 10.63 4.06 -4.17
N LEU A 231 9.34 4.10 -3.81
CA LEU A 231 8.38 3.03 -4.11
C LEU A 231 7.68 3.21 -5.46
N VAL A 232 7.66 4.43 -6.01
CA VAL A 232 6.88 4.79 -7.21
C VAL A 232 7.30 3.93 -8.41
N GLY A 233 8.60 3.78 -8.66
CA GLY A 233 9.09 2.97 -9.77
C GLY A 233 8.62 1.51 -9.70
N THR A 234 8.63 0.92 -8.51
CA THR A 234 8.13 -0.45 -8.29
C THR A 234 6.62 -0.53 -8.52
N ALA A 235 5.87 0.46 -8.05
CA ALA A 235 4.42 0.50 -8.23
C ALA A 235 4.03 0.66 -9.71
N VAL A 236 4.69 1.57 -10.44
CA VAL A 236 4.50 1.76 -11.88
C VAL A 236 4.88 0.49 -12.67
N PHE A 237 5.98 -0.17 -12.32
CA PHE A 237 6.34 -1.47 -12.89
C PHE A 237 5.20 -2.48 -12.72
N LEU A 238 4.72 -2.67 -11.51
CA LEU A 238 3.65 -3.64 -11.21
C LEU A 238 2.29 -3.26 -11.84
N ALA A 239 2.05 -1.98 -12.08
CA ALA A 239 0.83 -1.46 -12.73
C ALA A 239 0.87 -1.54 -14.26
N SER A 240 2.06 -1.65 -14.86
CA SER A 240 2.30 -1.54 -16.30
C SER A 240 2.38 -2.89 -17.01
N ALA A 241 2.48 -2.87 -18.34
CA ALA A 241 2.69 -4.04 -19.17
C ALA A 241 4.04 -4.75 -18.89
N ALA A 242 5.02 -4.04 -18.31
CA ALA A 242 6.32 -4.60 -17.96
C ALA A 242 6.24 -5.77 -16.96
N SER A 243 5.13 -5.89 -16.23
CA SER A 243 4.89 -6.95 -15.24
C SER A 243 3.77 -7.93 -15.64
N ASP A 244 3.38 -8.02 -16.91
CA ASP A 244 2.24 -8.86 -17.33
C ASP A 244 2.45 -10.36 -17.08
N TYR A 245 3.71 -10.81 -17.00
CA TYR A 245 4.05 -12.21 -16.67
C TYR A 245 4.50 -12.37 -15.21
N MET A 246 4.19 -11.41 -14.33
CA MET A 246 4.56 -11.43 -12.92
C MET A 246 3.32 -11.42 -12.04
N THR A 247 3.13 -12.49 -11.25
CA THR A 247 2.04 -12.60 -10.27
C THR A 247 2.47 -13.41 -9.05
N GLY A 248 1.85 -13.18 -7.91
CA GLY A 248 2.14 -13.85 -6.64
C GLY A 248 3.44 -13.41 -5.96
N CYS A 249 4.04 -12.30 -6.38
CA CYS A 249 5.32 -11.84 -5.88
C CYS A 249 5.17 -10.67 -4.91
N THR A 250 6.03 -10.63 -3.87
CA THR A 250 6.27 -9.42 -3.06
C THR A 250 7.65 -8.87 -3.42
N LEU A 251 7.69 -7.63 -3.93
CA LEU A 251 8.94 -6.90 -4.21
C LEU A 251 9.30 -6.06 -2.99
N TYR A 252 10.58 -6.06 -2.62
CA TYR A 252 11.09 -5.39 -1.43
C TYR A 252 12.02 -4.22 -1.79
N PRO A 253 11.48 -3.01 -2.07
CA PRO A 253 12.28 -1.79 -2.14
C PRO A 253 12.63 -1.33 -0.71
N ASP A 254 13.63 -1.95 -0.10
CA ASP A 254 13.92 -1.90 1.33
C ASP A 254 15.35 -1.44 1.68
N GLY A 255 16.10 -0.99 0.67
CA GLY A 255 17.49 -0.60 0.82
C GLY A 255 18.45 -1.76 1.09
N GLY A 256 18.00 -3.01 0.84
CA GLY A 256 18.77 -4.24 1.05
C GLY A 256 18.61 -4.87 2.44
N LEU A 257 17.68 -4.37 3.28
CA LEU A 257 17.50 -4.88 4.64
C LEU A 257 17.19 -6.38 4.67
N THR A 258 16.33 -6.87 3.78
CA THR A 258 15.95 -8.29 3.75
C THR A 258 16.96 -9.18 3.02
N ALA A 259 18.02 -8.61 2.44
CA ALA A 259 19.10 -9.37 1.79
C ALA A 259 20.19 -9.82 2.76
N ILE A 260 20.27 -9.22 3.96
CA ILE A 260 21.33 -9.47 4.94
C ILE A 260 20.86 -10.26 6.17
N GLY A 261 19.65 -10.78 6.19
CA GLY A 261 19.13 -11.70 7.22
C GLY A 261 18.51 -11.04 8.42
#